data_f0344af854f2e224c4d7499ed04bb3fd
#
_entry.id   f0344af854f2e224c4d7499ed04bb3fd
#
_cell.length_a   1.000
_cell.length_b   1.000
_cell.length_c   1.000
_cell.angle_alpha   90.00
_cell.angle_beta   90.00
_cell.angle_gamma   90.00
#
_symmetry.space_group_name_H-M   'P 1'
#
loop_
_entity.id
_entity.type
_entity.pdbx_description
1 polymer ?
#
loop_
_entity_poly.entity_id
_entity_poly.type
_entity_poly.pdbx_seq_one_letter_code
_entity_poly.pdbx_strand_id
1 'polypeptide(L)'
;MVKKFFYSLHYSERIMSNYPLETIRHSAAHVMAAAVQQLYPDAKFDIGPSTENGFYYDFDMEHRLVTEDLKAIEKAMKKLIGRKLPFECFEMNRADAEKMLSEAGQTYKLERLADIPEDAKITFYKTGDFVDLCRGPHVANSGEIGAVKLLSIAGSYFRGDEKNKMLQR
;
A
#
# COMPACT_ATOMS: atom_id res chain seq x y z
N MET A 1 -29.24 -48.90 19.26
CA MET A 1 -27.80 -48.66 18.90
C MET A 1 -27.73 -47.33 18.17
N VAL A 2 -27.44 -46.23 18.88
CA VAL A 2 -27.45 -44.85 18.35
C VAL A 2 -26.01 -44.49 18.00
N LYS A 3 -25.69 -44.31 16.71
CA LYS A 3 -24.39 -43.80 16.26
C LYS A 3 -24.29 -42.30 16.54
N LYS A 4 -23.45 -41.91 17.51
CA LYS A 4 -23.03 -40.52 17.72
C LYS A 4 -22.07 -40.12 16.60
N PHE A 5 -22.50 -39.20 15.74
CA PHE A 5 -21.59 -38.48 14.82
C PHE A 5 -20.85 -37.42 15.62
N PHE A 6 -19.56 -37.62 15.81
CA PHE A 6 -18.64 -36.54 16.27
C PHE A 6 -18.32 -35.66 15.09
N TYR A 7 -18.90 -34.45 15.05
CA TYR A 7 -18.38 -33.38 14.21
C TYR A 7 -17.13 -32.82 14.90
N SER A 8 -15.96 -33.16 14.39
CA SER A 8 -14.73 -32.46 14.73
C SER A 8 -14.77 -31.09 14.09
N LEU A 9 -15.12 -30.07 14.87
CA LEU A 9 -14.89 -28.68 14.53
C LEU A 9 -13.38 -28.45 14.55
N HIS A 10 -12.74 -28.53 13.39
CA HIS A 10 -11.43 -27.94 13.20
C HIS A 10 -11.61 -26.42 13.24
N TYR A 11 -11.53 -25.85 14.43
CA TYR A 11 -11.30 -24.44 14.62
C TYR A 11 -9.87 -24.20 14.11
N SER A 12 -9.75 -23.77 12.85
CA SER A 12 -8.48 -23.29 12.36
C SER A 12 -8.11 -22.11 13.26
N GLU A 13 -7.08 -22.30 14.08
CA GLU A 13 -6.44 -21.19 14.81
C GLU A 13 -6.07 -20.12 13.77
N ARG A 14 -6.87 -19.08 13.72
CA ARG A 14 -6.51 -17.85 13.04
C ARG A 14 -5.28 -17.36 13.78
N ILE A 15 -4.11 -17.58 13.21
CA ILE A 15 -2.88 -16.93 13.67
C ILE A 15 -3.16 -15.43 13.58
N MET A 16 -3.46 -14.82 14.72
CA MET A 16 -3.54 -13.38 14.81
C MET A 16 -2.15 -12.85 14.51
N SER A 17 -2.03 -12.01 13.50
CA SER A 17 -0.75 -11.37 13.18
C SER A 17 -0.16 -10.72 14.43
N ASN A 18 1.13 -10.92 14.69
CA ASN A 18 1.84 -10.34 15.83
C ASN A 18 2.12 -8.84 15.65
N TYR A 19 1.64 -8.24 14.56
CA TYR A 19 1.86 -6.82 14.25
C TYR A 19 0.70 -5.95 14.73
N PRO A 20 0.98 -4.70 15.16
CA PRO A 20 -0.05 -3.71 15.41
C PRO A 20 -0.96 -3.54 14.17
N LEU A 21 -2.24 -3.35 14.39
CA LEU A 21 -3.21 -3.20 13.30
C LEU A 21 -2.87 -2.01 12.37
N GLU A 22 -2.30 -0.95 12.91
CA GLU A 22 -1.79 0.19 12.16
C GLU A 22 -0.71 -0.24 11.15
N THR A 23 0.26 -1.05 11.58
CA THR A 23 1.33 -1.59 10.71
C THR A 23 0.77 -2.49 9.61
N ILE A 24 -0.23 -3.32 9.92
CA ILE A 24 -0.91 -4.18 8.95
C ILE A 24 -1.64 -3.32 7.91
N ARG A 25 -2.37 -2.29 8.34
CA ARG A 25 -3.11 -1.36 7.46
C ARG A 25 -2.17 -0.56 6.57
N HIS A 26 -1.07 -0.05 7.12
CA HIS A 26 -0.05 0.65 6.35
C HIS A 26 0.57 -0.27 5.28
N SER A 27 0.88 -1.52 5.63
CA SER A 27 1.37 -2.51 4.66
C SER A 27 0.33 -2.87 3.60
N ALA A 28 -0.96 -2.92 3.98
CA ALA A 28 -2.05 -3.12 3.02
C ALA A 28 -2.17 -1.95 2.02
N ALA A 29 -1.94 -0.71 2.46
CA ALA A 29 -1.90 0.46 1.57
C ALA A 29 -0.77 0.32 0.53
N HIS A 30 0.43 -0.13 0.92
CA HIS A 30 1.52 -0.40 -0.02
C HIS A 30 1.21 -1.54 -0.99
N VAL A 31 0.58 -2.63 -0.53
CA VAL A 31 0.14 -3.71 -1.44
C VAL A 31 -0.94 -3.22 -2.40
N MET A 32 -1.81 -2.30 -1.96
CA MET A 32 -2.77 -1.64 -2.87
C MET A 32 -2.06 -0.80 -3.91
N ALA A 33 -1.07 0.01 -3.52
CA ALA A 33 -0.27 0.81 -4.45
C ALA A 33 0.48 -0.09 -5.47
N ALA A 34 1.08 -1.19 -5.02
CA ALA A 34 1.70 -2.18 -5.90
C ALA A 34 0.71 -2.79 -6.89
N ALA A 35 -0.52 -3.10 -6.43
CA ALA A 35 -1.58 -3.62 -7.30
C ALA A 35 -2.04 -2.58 -8.34
N VAL A 36 -2.19 -1.32 -7.92
CA VAL A 36 -2.52 -0.21 -8.83
C VAL A 36 -1.42 0.00 -9.86
N GLN A 37 -0.14 -0.01 -9.47
CA GLN A 37 0.99 0.12 -10.39
C GLN A 37 0.99 -0.99 -11.47
N GLN A 38 0.64 -2.22 -11.09
CA GLN A 38 0.56 -3.33 -12.06
C GLN A 38 -0.59 -3.17 -13.07
N LEU A 39 -1.70 -2.57 -12.66
CA LEU A 39 -2.88 -2.38 -13.51
C LEU A 39 -2.81 -1.08 -14.31
N TYR A 40 -2.20 -0.05 -13.72
CA TYR A 40 -2.08 1.31 -14.27
C TYR A 40 -0.64 1.80 -14.15
N PRO A 41 0.23 1.46 -15.13
CA PRO A 41 1.67 1.77 -15.06
C PRO A 41 1.99 3.28 -15.08
N ASP A 42 1.06 4.13 -15.52
CA ASP A 42 1.16 5.60 -15.51
C ASP A 42 0.87 6.23 -14.15
N ALA A 43 0.42 5.43 -13.18
CA ALA A 43 0.04 5.93 -11.86
C ALA A 43 1.21 6.59 -11.14
N LYS A 44 0.96 7.78 -10.62
CA LYS A 44 1.83 8.51 -9.70
C LYS A 44 1.26 8.43 -8.30
N PHE A 45 2.13 8.27 -7.35
CA PHE A 45 1.78 7.95 -5.97
C PHE A 45 2.07 9.14 -5.05
N ASP A 46 1.12 9.49 -4.16
CA ASP A 46 1.38 10.46 -3.10
C ASP A 46 1.63 9.76 -1.76
N ILE A 47 0.60 9.52 -0.95
CA ILE A 47 0.73 8.91 0.38
C ILE A 47 -0.31 7.81 0.59
N GLY A 48 0.06 6.84 1.43
CA GLY A 48 -0.80 5.70 1.80
C GLY A 48 -0.80 5.41 3.30
N PRO A 49 -1.37 6.30 4.13
CA PRO A 49 -1.39 6.08 5.57
C PRO A 49 -2.42 5.04 6.00
N SER A 50 -2.19 4.44 7.17
CA SER A 50 -3.24 3.81 7.95
C SER A 50 -4.15 4.87 8.57
N THR A 51 -5.40 4.47 8.85
CA THR A 51 -6.40 5.28 9.56
C THR A 51 -7.01 4.46 10.68
N GLU A 52 -7.80 5.10 11.55
CA GLU A 52 -8.54 4.42 12.62
C GLU A 52 -9.42 3.28 12.08
N ASN A 53 -10.02 3.44 10.91
CA ASN A 53 -10.99 2.49 10.35
C ASN A 53 -10.50 1.73 9.13
N GLY A 54 -9.23 1.91 8.71
CA GLY A 54 -8.72 1.24 7.51
C GLY A 54 -7.40 1.83 7.01
N PHE A 55 -7.33 2.01 5.71
CA PHE A 55 -6.20 2.61 5.00
C PHE A 55 -6.69 3.22 3.70
N TYR A 56 -5.88 4.09 3.12
CA TYR A 56 -6.08 4.60 1.76
C TYR A 56 -4.74 4.79 1.06
N TYR A 57 -4.78 5.13 -0.21
CA TYR A 57 -3.63 5.64 -0.95
C TYR A 57 -4.13 6.66 -1.99
N ASP A 58 -3.38 7.74 -2.18
CA ASP A 58 -3.70 8.78 -3.14
C ASP A 58 -2.91 8.59 -4.43
N PHE A 59 -3.62 8.58 -5.57
CA PHE A 59 -3.09 8.31 -6.91
C PHE A 59 -3.42 9.44 -7.88
N ASP A 60 -2.49 9.71 -8.78
CA ASP A 60 -2.72 10.47 -10.00
C ASP A 60 -2.42 9.58 -11.20
N MET A 61 -3.40 9.35 -12.05
CA MET A 61 -3.30 8.53 -13.26
C MET A 61 -4.33 8.97 -14.28
N GLU A 62 -4.12 8.64 -15.56
CA GLU A 62 -5.04 8.99 -16.64
C GLU A 62 -6.40 8.31 -16.49
N HIS A 63 -6.39 7.02 -16.11
CA HIS A 63 -7.63 6.28 -15.86
C HIS A 63 -8.36 6.83 -14.64
N ARG A 64 -9.61 7.24 -14.84
CA ARG A 64 -10.49 7.61 -13.73
C ARG A 64 -11.12 6.37 -13.12
N LEU A 65 -10.76 6.05 -11.88
CA LEU A 65 -11.29 4.91 -11.16
C LEU A 65 -12.80 4.97 -11.03
N VAL A 66 -13.43 3.83 -11.26
CA VAL A 66 -14.86 3.58 -11.02
C VAL A 66 -15.03 2.40 -10.05
N THR A 67 -16.22 2.25 -9.48
CA THR A 67 -16.48 1.21 -8.46
C THR A 67 -16.16 -0.20 -8.96
N GLU A 68 -16.30 -0.45 -10.24
CA GLU A 68 -16.00 -1.72 -10.90
C GLU A 68 -14.50 -2.08 -10.81
N ASP A 69 -13.62 -1.09 -10.84
CA ASP A 69 -12.16 -1.27 -10.76
C ASP A 69 -11.72 -1.86 -9.42
N LEU A 70 -12.47 -1.58 -8.34
CA LEU A 70 -12.15 -2.07 -7.00
C LEU A 70 -12.00 -3.60 -6.97
N LYS A 71 -12.81 -4.32 -7.76
CA LYS A 71 -12.72 -5.79 -7.85
C LYS A 71 -11.42 -6.25 -8.51
N ALA A 72 -10.97 -5.53 -9.54
CA ALA A 72 -9.72 -5.85 -10.23
C ALA A 72 -8.52 -5.57 -9.32
N ILE A 73 -8.51 -4.42 -8.63
CA ILE A 73 -7.47 -4.05 -7.67
C ILE A 73 -7.43 -5.04 -6.51
N GLU A 74 -8.59 -5.39 -5.89
CA GLU A 74 -8.64 -6.42 -4.84
C GLU A 74 -8.08 -7.78 -5.31
N LYS A 75 -8.37 -8.18 -6.53
CA LYS A 75 -7.86 -9.43 -7.11
C LYS A 75 -6.33 -9.39 -7.24
N ALA A 76 -5.78 -8.27 -7.68
CA ALA A 76 -4.33 -8.06 -7.77
C ALA A 76 -3.69 -8.04 -6.36
N MET A 77 -4.29 -7.32 -5.40
CA MET A 77 -3.85 -7.34 -4.00
C MET A 77 -3.81 -8.76 -3.41
N LYS A 78 -4.87 -9.54 -3.60
CA LYS A 78 -4.93 -10.94 -3.12
C LYS A 78 -3.81 -11.81 -3.69
N LYS A 79 -3.45 -11.60 -4.97
CA LYS A 79 -2.31 -12.30 -5.59
C LYS A 79 -0.99 -11.89 -4.92
N LEU A 80 -0.77 -10.60 -4.69
CA LEU A 80 0.44 -10.10 -4.04
C LEU A 80 0.54 -10.60 -2.58
N ILE A 81 -0.56 -10.58 -1.83
CA ILE A 81 -0.64 -11.13 -0.47
C ILE A 81 -0.29 -12.62 -0.47
N GLY A 82 -0.86 -13.40 -1.39
CA GLY A 82 -0.61 -14.85 -1.49
C GLY A 82 0.83 -15.20 -1.85
N ARG A 83 1.58 -14.29 -2.50
CA ARG A 83 3.00 -14.48 -2.83
C ARG A 83 3.93 -14.32 -1.62
N LYS A 84 3.44 -13.78 -0.51
CA LYS A 84 4.22 -13.51 0.72
C LYS A 84 5.50 -12.72 0.43
N LEU A 85 5.39 -11.66 -0.36
CA LEU A 85 6.50 -10.82 -0.75
C LEU A 85 7.08 -10.09 0.47
N PRO A 86 8.40 -10.06 0.65
CA PRO A 86 9.02 -9.33 1.75
C PRO A 86 8.79 -7.81 1.61
N PHE A 87 8.75 -7.11 2.75
CA PHE A 87 8.91 -5.67 2.82
C PHE A 87 10.36 -5.34 3.17
N GLU A 88 11.12 -4.90 2.20
CA GLU A 88 12.55 -4.62 2.33
C GLU A 88 12.76 -3.12 2.52
N CYS A 89 13.26 -2.73 3.70
CA CYS A 89 13.65 -1.35 3.98
C CYS A 89 15.10 -1.10 3.54
N PHE A 90 15.33 0.02 2.86
CA PHE A 90 16.68 0.47 2.54
C PHE A 90 16.78 1.99 2.62
N GLU A 91 17.98 2.48 2.91
CA GLU A 91 18.32 3.89 2.95
C GLU A 91 18.96 4.32 1.62
N MET A 92 18.72 5.56 1.23
CA MET A 92 19.32 6.16 0.04
C MET A 92 19.72 7.60 0.35
N ASN A 93 20.84 8.08 -0.25
CA ASN A 93 21.15 9.50 -0.18
C ASN A 93 20.18 10.31 -1.05
N ARG A 94 20.09 11.61 -0.81
CA ARG A 94 19.12 12.50 -1.47
C ARG A 94 19.26 12.53 -2.97
N ALA A 95 20.50 12.64 -3.48
CA ALA A 95 20.75 12.75 -4.91
C ALA A 95 20.30 11.48 -5.68
N ASP A 96 20.57 10.31 -5.12
CA ASP A 96 20.14 9.04 -5.72
C ASP A 96 18.62 8.86 -5.61
N ALA A 97 18.01 9.31 -4.49
CA ALA A 97 16.56 9.29 -4.30
C ALA A 97 15.84 10.20 -5.33
N GLU A 98 16.33 11.43 -5.50
CA GLU A 98 15.81 12.38 -6.50
C GLU A 98 15.92 11.80 -7.93
N LYS A 99 17.08 11.24 -8.26
CA LYS A 99 17.30 10.61 -9.57
C LYS A 99 16.31 9.46 -9.79
N MET A 100 16.23 8.53 -8.86
CA MET A 100 15.34 7.35 -8.96
C MET A 100 13.87 7.76 -9.13
N LEU A 101 13.38 8.70 -8.30
CA LEU A 101 12.00 9.17 -8.35
C LEU A 101 11.71 9.96 -9.63
N SER A 102 12.68 10.74 -10.13
CA SER A 102 12.59 11.49 -11.39
C SER A 102 12.50 10.55 -12.58
N GLU A 103 13.39 9.55 -12.65
CA GLU A 103 13.39 8.53 -13.71
C GLU A 103 12.10 7.70 -13.72
N ALA A 104 11.53 7.44 -12.53
CA ALA A 104 10.23 6.78 -12.37
C ALA A 104 9.03 7.72 -12.59
N GLY A 105 9.23 9.00 -12.87
CA GLY A 105 8.15 9.98 -13.08
C GLY A 105 7.29 10.27 -11.84
N GLN A 106 7.77 9.97 -10.64
CA GLN A 106 7.03 10.07 -9.38
C GLN A 106 7.06 11.49 -8.80
N THR A 107 6.39 12.42 -9.47
CA THR A 107 6.43 13.85 -9.16
C THR A 107 5.98 14.19 -7.74
N TYR A 108 4.91 13.54 -7.23
CA TYR A 108 4.44 13.76 -5.86
C TYR A 108 5.45 13.28 -4.82
N LYS A 109 6.14 12.16 -5.09
CA LYS A 109 7.21 11.66 -4.21
C LYS A 109 8.43 12.58 -4.21
N LEU A 110 8.76 13.23 -5.33
CA LEU A 110 9.81 14.25 -5.37
C LEU A 110 9.46 15.44 -4.47
N GLU A 111 8.22 15.91 -4.49
CA GLU A 111 7.77 16.97 -3.59
C GLU A 111 7.79 16.54 -2.11
N ARG A 112 7.40 15.28 -1.82
CA ARG A 112 7.49 14.72 -0.46
C ARG A 112 8.94 14.55 0.00
N LEU A 113 9.84 14.18 -0.92
CA LEU A 113 11.28 14.09 -0.64
C LEU A 113 11.86 15.47 -0.27
N ALA A 114 11.43 16.54 -0.96
CA ALA A 114 11.84 17.91 -0.67
C ALA A 114 11.43 18.38 0.75
N ASP A 115 10.33 17.83 1.30
CA ASP A 115 9.88 18.15 2.66
C ASP A 115 10.73 17.44 3.76
N ILE A 116 11.55 16.47 3.40
CA ILE A 116 12.40 15.76 4.37
C ILE A 116 13.62 16.63 4.69
N PRO A 117 13.92 16.92 5.99
CA PRO A 117 15.11 17.69 6.37
C PRO A 117 16.41 17.08 5.81
N GLU A 118 17.41 17.93 5.54
CA GLU A 118 18.67 17.48 4.91
C GLU A 118 19.46 16.49 5.76
N ASP A 119 19.36 16.59 7.09
CA ASP A 119 20.02 15.72 8.07
C ASP A 119 19.21 14.44 8.37
N ALA A 120 17.99 14.33 7.84
CA ALA A 120 17.16 13.17 8.09
C ALA A 120 17.48 12.01 7.13
N LYS A 121 17.33 10.79 7.63
CA LYS A 121 17.45 9.59 6.84
C LYS A 121 16.31 9.47 5.85
N ILE A 122 16.66 9.18 4.60
CA ILE A 122 15.70 8.92 3.53
C ILE A 122 15.59 7.41 3.39
N THR A 123 14.38 6.88 3.68
CA THR A 123 14.12 5.45 3.63
C THR A 123 13.08 5.12 2.58
N PHE A 124 13.27 3.98 1.97
CA PHE A 124 12.34 3.37 1.00
C PHE A 124 11.97 1.97 1.46
N TYR A 125 10.80 1.55 1.06
CA TYR A 125 10.35 0.17 1.21
C TYR A 125 10.05 -0.42 -0.17
N LYS A 126 10.60 -1.61 -0.41
CA LYS A 126 10.37 -2.41 -1.61
C LYS A 126 9.49 -3.61 -1.27
N THR A 127 8.47 -3.86 -2.11
CA THR A 127 7.60 -5.03 -2.02
C THR A 127 7.33 -5.57 -3.42
N GLY A 128 8.02 -6.64 -3.80
CA GLY A 128 8.07 -7.08 -5.19
C GLY A 128 8.74 -6.03 -6.08
N ASP A 129 8.03 -5.54 -7.11
CA ASP A 129 8.53 -4.52 -8.02
C ASP A 129 8.17 -3.09 -7.58
N PHE A 130 7.30 -2.94 -6.59
CA PHE A 130 6.90 -1.64 -6.06
C PHE A 130 7.92 -1.12 -5.05
N VAL A 131 8.36 0.12 -5.26
CA VAL A 131 9.26 0.85 -4.36
C VAL A 131 8.61 2.17 -3.95
N ASP A 132 8.58 2.44 -2.66
CA ASP A 132 7.95 3.64 -2.12
C ASP A 132 8.83 4.39 -1.13
N LEU A 133 8.82 5.73 -1.21
CA LEU A 133 9.41 6.61 -0.20
C LEU A 133 8.56 6.54 1.08
N CYS A 134 9.07 5.87 2.10
CA CYS A 134 8.29 5.57 3.30
C CYS A 134 9.19 5.37 4.52
N ARG A 135 8.70 5.79 5.70
CA ARG A 135 9.40 5.59 6.98
C ARG A 135 9.09 4.25 7.63
N GLY A 136 8.05 3.54 7.16
CA GLY A 136 7.55 2.34 7.84
C GLY A 136 6.84 2.67 9.17
N PRO A 137 6.71 1.68 10.09
CA PRO A 137 7.08 0.28 9.87
C PRO A 137 6.11 -0.48 8.96
N HIS A 138 6.56 -1.63 8.47
CA HIS A 138 5.74 -2.60 7.74
C HIS A 138 5.83 -3.99 8.38
N VAL A 139 4.91 -4.86 7.99
CA VAL A 139 4.98 -6.30 8.32
C VAL A 139 6.17 -6.95 7.59
N ALA A 140 6.63 -8.12 8.05
CA ALA A 140 7.77 -8.80 7.43
C ALA A 140 7.52 -9.19 5.97
N ASN A 141 6.29 -9.61 5.65
CA ASN A 141 5.90 -9.97 4.29
C ASN A 141 4.41 -9.73 4.06
N SER A 142 4.00 -9.65 2.80
CA SER A 142 2.62 -9.34 2.42
C SER A 142 1.60 -10.39 2.93
N GLY A 143 2.01 -11.62 3.22
CA GLY A 143 1.13 -12.66 3.77
C GLY A 143 0.58 -12.36 5.17
N GLU A 144 1.27 -11.51 5.94
CA GLU A 144 0.85 -11.07 7.28
C GLU A 144 -0.35 -10.10 7.25
N ILE A 145 -0.69 -9.55 6.08
CA ILE A 145 -1.81 -8.61 5.92
C ILE A 145 -3.16 -9.32 6.08
N GLY A 146 -3.25 -10.57 5.62
CA GLY A 146 -4.50 -11.32 5.66
C GLY A 146 -5.53 -10.85 4.62
N ALA A 147 -6.79 -10.77 5.01
CA ALA A 147 -7.88 -10.40 4.11
C ALA A 147 -8.03 -8.89 4.00
N VAL A 148 -8.23 -8.40 2.78
CA VAL A 148 -8.47 -6.99 2.47
C VAL A 148 -9.79 -6.82 1.71
N LYS A 149 -10.43 -5.66 1.92
CA LYS A 149 -11.61 -5.23 1.19
C LYS A 149 -11.49 -3.75 0.86
N LEU A 150 -11.66 -3.39 -0.41
CA LEU A 150 -11.76 -2.01 -0.85
C LEU A 150 -13.24 -1.57 -0.80
N LEU A 151 -13.51 -0.41 -0.22
CA LEU A 151 -14.87 0.02 0.11
C LEU A 151 -15.41 1.08 -0.85
N SER A 152 -14.57 2.07 -1.20
CA SER A 152 -15.02 3.23 -1.97
C SER A 152 -13.85 3.91 -2.67
N ILE A 153 -14.19 4.79 -3.58
CA ILE A 153 -13.28 5.73 -4.24
C ILE A 153 -13.71 7.13 -3.83
N ALA A 154 -12.74 8.01 -3.55
CA ALA A 154 -12.97 9.40 -3.22
C ALA A 154 -11.97 10.30 -3.98
N GLY A 155 -12.24 11.60 -3.99
CA GLY A 155 -11.29 12.61 -4.39
C GLY A 155 -10.56 13.17 -3.17
N SER A 156 -9.29 13.52 -3.33
CA SER A 156 -8.51 14.21 -2.31
C SER A 156 -7.57 15.21 -2.98
N TYR A 157 -7.61 16.46 -2.57
CA TYR A 157 -6.65 17.43 -3.09
C TYR A 157 -5.24 17.16 -2.58
N PHE A 158 -4.25 17.21 -3.46
CA PHE A 158 -2.86 17.05 -3.08
C PHE A 158 -2.50 18.04 -1.95
N ARG A 159 -1.89 17.56 -0.88
CA ARG A 159 -1.58 18.29 0.35
C ARG A 159 -2.81 18.92 1.04
N GLY A 160 -4.02 18.49 0.70
CA GLY A 160 -5.26 19.04 1.27
C GLY A 160 -5.61 20.46 0.82
N ASP A 161 -4.93 21.00 -0.18
CA ASP A 161 -5.19 22.33 -0.73
C ASP A 161 -6.03 22.22 -2.01
N GLU A 162 -7.21 22.83 -2.03
CA GLU A 162 -8.14 22.84 -3.17
C GLU A 162 -7.58 23.49 -4.45
N LYS A 163 -6.50 24.28 -4.32
CA LYS A 163 -5.78 24.86 -5.46
C LYS A 163 -4.90 23.85 -6.19
N ASN A 164 -4.56 22.75 -5.53
CA ASN A 164 -3.77 21.69 -6.08
C ASN A 164 -4.62 20.68 -6.86
N LYS A 165 -3.96 19.80 -7.59
CA LYS A 165 -4.62 18.73 -8.34
C LYS A 165 -5.41 17.83 -7.41
N MET A 166 -6.63 17.46 -7.83
CA MET A 166 -7.42 16.44 -7.17
C MET A 166 -6.89 15.06 -7.57
N LEU A 167 -6.47 14.30 -6.57
CA LEU A 167 -6.02 12.91 -6.67
C LEU A 167 -7.20 11.96 -6.44
N GLN A 168 -7.04 10.72 -6.83
CA GLN A 168 -8.00 9.63 -6.60
C GLN A 168 -7.58 8.85 -5.35
N ARG A 169 -8.52 8.64 -4.42
CA ARG A 169 -8.31 7.94 -3.15
C ARG A 169 -9.11 6.65 -3.08
#